data_1c6dc402f1cbfb1ff592347d473ea5ea
#
_entry.id   1c6dc402f1cbfb1ff592347d473ea5ea
#
_cell.length_a   1.000
_cell.length_b   1.000
_cell.length_c   1.000
_cell.angle_alpha   90.00
_cell.angle_beta   90.00
_cell.angle_gamma   90.00
#
_symmetry.space_group_name_H-M   'P 1'
#
loop_
_entity.id
_entity.type
_entity.pdbx_description
1 polymer ?
#
loop_
_entity_poly.entity_id
_entity_poly.type
_entity_poly.pdbx_seq_one_letter_code
_entity_poly.pdbx_strand_id
1 'polypeptide(L)'
;NRFAATIVPSPALARLLAGAGCSQVLLAWPEGKHLQDRASLEAALRGLTPAKVLHAGRAREACTTLEQAEGTLGLPPAVAALADSGTIVVESGAHGALDASLLPATHLAILDARDLYPTFADWAGRGGRSLLLERSSVALVTGPSRTADIEMILTIGVHGPRRLIVVVCEPEPA
;
A
#
# COMPACT_ATOMS: atom_id res chain seq x y z
N ASN A 1 15.92 -2.38 -13.53
CA ASN A 1 15.41 -1.25 -12.71
C ASN A 1 14.56 -0.25 -13.51
N ARG A 2 13.69 -0.76 -14.39
CA ARG A 2 12.88 0.08 -15.30
C ARG A 2 11.74 0.83 -14.59
N PHE A 3 11.31 0.38 -13.41
CA PHE A 3 10.22 1.00 -12.65
C PHE A 3 10.64 2.21 -11.83
N ALA A 4 11.89 2.31 -11.45
CA ALA A 4 12.40 3.41 -10.67
C ALA A 4 12.15 4.78 -11.32
N ALA A 5 12.27 4.84 -12.65
CA ALA A 5 12.05 6.07 -13.41
C ALA A 5 10.57 6.45 -13.54
N THR A 6 9.64 5.49 -13.44
CA THR A 6 8.21 5.71 -13.71
C THR A 6 7.41 6.06 -12.46
N ILE A 7 7.80 5.54 -11.29
CA ILE A 7 7.10 5.84 -10.04
C ILE A 7 7.50 7.20 -9.49
N VAL A 8 8.76 7.58 -9.66
CA VAL A 8 9.30 8.80 -9.08
C VAL A 8 10.27 9.49 -10.06
N PRO A 9 10.07 10.74 -10.37
CA PRO A 9 9.05 11.67 -9.89
C PRO A 9 7.80 11.66 -10.80
N SER A 10 6.75 10.95 -10.39
CA SER A 10 5.49 11.01 -11.12
C SER A 10 4.68 12.24 -10.67
N PRO A 11 4.29 13.16 -11.57
CA PRO A 11 3.38 14.26 -11.22
C PRO A 11 2.03 13.78 -10.67
N ALA A 12 1.62 12.56 -11.02
CA ALA A 12 0.41 11.93 -10.50
C ALA A 12 0.59 11.55 -9.02
N LEU A 13 1.70 10.91 -8.66
CA LEU A 13 2.01 10.58 -7.27
C LEU A 13 2.13 11.84 -6.41
N ALA A 14 2.79 12.88 -6.89
CA ALA A 14 2.90 14.16 -6.18
C ALA A 14 1.52 14.77 -5.90
N ARG A 15 0.61 14.77 -6.90
CA ARG A 15 -0.77 15.26 -6.71
C ARG A 15 -1.56 14.41 -5.73
N LEU A 16 -1.40 13.08 -5.76
CA LEU A 16 -2.06 12.17 -4.82
C LEU A 16 -1.58 12.41 -3.39
N LEU A 17 -0.28 12.56 -3.16
CA LEU A 17 0.30 12.85 -1.85
C LEU A 17 -0.16 14.22 -1.33
N ALA A 18 -0.14 15.25 -2.16
CA ALA A 18 -0.63 16.57 -1.79
C ALA A 18 -2.13 16.56 -1.47
N GLY A 19 -2.94 15.87 -2.29
CA GLY A 19 -4.38 15.72 -2.08
C GLY A 19 -4.77 14.84 -0.91
N ALA A 20 -3.87 14.02 -0.40
CA ALA A 20 -4.11 13.19 0.78
C ALA A 20 -4.13 14.01 2.08
N GLY A 21 -3.49 15.19 2.09
CA GLY A 21 -3.44 16.07 3.28
C GLY A 21 -2.74 15.42 4.48
N CYS A 22 -1.83 14.46 4.24
CA CYS A 22 -1.18 13.73 5.32
C CYS A 22 0.02 14.51 5.89
N SER A 23 0.23 14.37 7.19
CA SER A 23 1.40 14.89 7.92
C SER A 23 2.55 13.87 8.00
N GLN A 24 2.24 12.59 7.77
CA GLN A 24 3.19 11.49 7.85
C GLN A 24 2.95 10.48 6.73
N VAL A 25 4.03 9.89 6.22
CA VAL A 25 4.01 8.75 5.29
C VAL A 25 4.75 7.59 5.93
N LEU A 26 4.07 6.47 6.10
CA LEU A 26 4.66 5.20 6.56
C LEU A 26 5.08 4.38 5.36
N LEU A 27 6.37 4.35 5.09
CA LEU A 27 6.96 3.59 3.99
C LEU A 27 7.28 2.16 4.44
N ALA A 28 6.60 1.17 3.86
CA ALA A 28 6.86 -0.25 4.03
C ALA A 28 7.43 -0.82 2.75
N TRP A 29 8.72 -0.66 2.50
CA TRP A 29 9.33 -1.04 1.24
C TRP A 29 10.38 -2.13 1.45
N PRO A 30 10.30 -3.27 0.72
CA PRO A 30 11.29 -4.32 0.80
C PRO A 30 12.62 -3.87 0.21
N GLU A 31 13.71 -4.36 0.76
CA GLU A 31 15.02 -4.20 0.15
C GLU A 31 15.15 -5.18 -1.02
N GLY A 32 15.55 -4.67 -2.17
CA GLY A 32 16.04 -5.49 -3.30
C GLY A 32 15.01 -6.15 -4.21
N LYS A 33 13.72 -5.83 -4.19
CA LYS A 33 12.73 -6.41 -5.11
C LYS A 33 11.92 -5.39 -5.92
N HIS A 34 11.84 -5.66 -7.19
CA HIS A 34 10.90 -5.29 -8.26
C HIS A 34 10.66 -3.81 -8.60
N LEU A 35 10.48 -2.97 -7.66
CA LEU A 35 10.29 -1.54 -7.82
C LEU A 35 11.58 -0.87 -7.34
N GLN A 36 11.78 0.34 -7.29
CA GLN A 36 12.91 1.12 -6.87
C GLN A 36 13.54 0.64 -5.54
N ASP A 37 14.83 0.85 -5.32
CA ASP A 37 15.42 0.66 -4.01
C ASP A 37 14.77 1.64 -2.99
N ARG A 38 14.68 1.19 -1.74
CA ARG A 38 13.98 1.94 -0.69
C ARG A 38 14.55 3.35 -0.49
N ALA A 39 15.87 3.51 -0.56
CA ALA A 39 16.51 4.80 -0.29
C ALA A 39 16.15 5.83 -1.37
N SER A 40 16.15 5.42 -2.64
CA SER A 40 15.75 6.27 -3.75
C SER A 40 14.27 6.65 -3.68
N LEU A 41 13.38 5.71 -3.31
CA LEU A 41 11.96 6.01 -3.12
C LEU A 41 11.75 6.97 -1.95
N GLU A 42 12.43 6.76 -0.84
CA GLU A 42 12.36 7.65 0.33
C GLU A 42 12.83 9.07 0.00
N ALA A 43 13.97 9.21 -0.68
CA ALA A 43 14.51 10.49 -1.10
C ALA A 43 13.52 11.25 -2.00
N ALA A 44 12.91 10.53 -2.92
CA ALA A 44 11.93 11.10 -3.82
C ALA A 44 10.62 11.48 -3.12
N LEU A 45 10.12 10.67 -2.18
CA LEU A 45 8.96 11.03 -1.36
C LEU A 45 9.22 12.32 -0.56
N ARG A 46 10.41 12.46 0.02
CA ARG A 46 10.82 13.70 0.73
C ARG A 46 10.83 14.94 -0.17
N GLY A 47 11.10 14.75 -1.46
CA GLY A 47 11.03 15.82 -2.47
C GLY A 47 9.60 16.15 -2.94
N LEU A 48 8.67 15.20 -2.82
CA LEU A 48 7.30 15.33 -3.33
C LEU A 48 6.29 15.82 -2.28
N THR A 49 6.58 15.65 -1.00
CA THR A 49 5.65 16.00 0.09
C THR A 49 6.40 16.61 1.29
N PRO A 50 5.83 17.61 1.97
CA PRO A 50 6.35 18.10 3.24
C PRO A 50 6.11 17.12 4.40
N ALA A 51 5.35 16.04 4.17
CA ALA A 51 5.05 15.05 5.19
C ALA A 51 6.30 14.33 5.67
N LYS A 52 6.31 13.96 6.95
CA LYS A 52 7.40 13.20 7.56
C LYS A 52 7.39 11.77 7.04
N VAL A 53 8.46 11.33 6.36
CA VAL A 53 8.60 9.95 5.91
C VAL A 53 9.19 9.10 7.02
N LEU A 54 8.47 8.06 7.42
CA LEU A 54 8.83 7.10 8.47
C LEU A 54 8.86 5.68 7.91
N HIS A 55 9.69 4.82 8.47
CA HIS A 55 9.64 3.39 8.17
C HIS A 55 8.48 2.72 8.89
N ALA A 56 7.86 1.74 8.23
CA ALA A 56 6.68 1.05 8.76
C ALA A 56 6.94 0.27 10.06
N GLY A 57 8.17 -0.08 10.38
CA GLY A 57 8.53 -0.60 11.71
C GLY A 57 8.17 0.33 12.87
N ARG A 58 7.90 1.62 12.59
CA ARG A 58 7.40 2.60 13.54
C ARG A 58 5.90 2.89 13.42
N ALA A 59 5.17 2.07 12.67
CA ALA A 59 3.76 2.32 12.38
C ALA A 59 2.90 2.41 13.66
N ARG A 60 3.15 1.56 14.63
CA ARG A 60 2.42 1.56 15.91
C ARG A 60 2.68 2.85 16.71
N GLU A 61 3.89 3.38 16.69
CA GLU A 61 4.22 4.66 17.33
C GLU A 61 3.60 5.85 16.59
N ALA A 62 3.57 5.79 15.26
CA ALA A 62 3.06 6.84 14.40
C ALA A 62 1.51 6.92 14.36
N CYS A 63 0.83 5.85 14.74
CA CYS A 63 -0.64 5.73 14.73
C CYS A 63 -1.19 5.38 16.13
N THR A 64 -0.66 5.97 17.19
CA THR A 64 -1.09 5.70 18.57
C THR A 64 -2.47 6.29 18.87
N THR A 65 -2.80 7.43 18.26
CA THR A 65 -4.10 8.08 18.39
C THR A 65 -4.84 8.09 17.06
N LEU A 66 -6.17 8.27 17.11
CA LEU A 66 -7.00 8.40 15.90
C LEU A 66 -6.56 9.59 15.04
N GLU A 67 -6.23 10.72 15.65
CA GLU A 67 -5.75 11.91 14.95
C GLU A 67 -4.43 11.65 14.21
N GLN A 68 -3.49 10.94 14.84
CA GLN A 68 -2.24 10.52 14.17
C GLN A 68 -2.51 9.55 13.02
N ALA A 69 -3.41 8.59 13.21
CA ALA A 69 -3.78 7.66 12.15
C ALA A 69 -4.45 8.39 10.98
N GLU A 70 -5.33 9.37 11.24
CA GLU A 70 -5.99 10.20 10.22
C GLU A 70 -4.98 11.06 9.45
N GLY A 71 -3.95 11.59 10.10
CA GLY A 71 -2.87 12.34 9.49
C GLY A 71 -1.80 11.48 8.80
N THR A 72 -1.96 10.15 8.79
CA THR A 72 -0.96 9.23 8.26
C THR A 72 -1.44 8.55 6.97
N LEU A 73 -0.53 8.48 5.99
CA LEU A 73 -0.67 7.68 4.78
C LEU A 73 0.28 6.48 4.87
N GLY A 74 -0.25 5.28 4.74
CA GLY A 74 0.55 4.07 4.61
C GLY A 74 0.85 3.77 3.15
N LEU A 75 2.10 3.43 2.86
CA LEU A 75 2.58 3.11 1.53
C LEU A 75 3.27 1.75 1.53
N PRO A 76 2.50 0.64 1.60
CA PRO A 76 3.02 -0.70 1.39
C PRO A 76 3.07 -1.05 -0.09
N PRO A 77 3.96 -1.95 -0.52
CA PRO A 77 3.89 -2.55 -1.84
C PRO A 77 2.69 -3.50 -1.92
N ALA A 78 1.98 -3.51 -3.03
CA ALA A 78 1.09 -4.60 -3.40
C ALA A 78 1.90 -5.66 -4.17
N VAL A 79 1.82 -6.91 -3.75
CA VAL A 79 2.52 -8.02 -4.41
C VAL A 79 1.70 -8.64 -5.55
N ALA A 80 0.42 -8.35 -5.58
CA ALA A 80 -0.51 -8.68 -6.66
C ALA A 80 -1.78 -7.85 -6.56
N ALA A 81 -2.57 -7.82 -7.64
CA ALA A 81 -3.96 -7.40 -7.62
C ALA A 81 -4.83 -8.33 -8.46
N LEU A 82 -6.12 -8.40 -8.11
CA LEU A 82 -7.13 -9.23 -8.74
C LEU A 82 -8.17 -8.34 -9.39
N ALA A 83 -8.29 -8.40 -10.71
CA ALA A 83 -9.09 -7.47 -11.49
C ALA A 83 -10.61 -7.67 -11.30
N ASP A 84 -11.05 -8.92 -11.14
CA ASP A 84 -12.46 -9.28 -10.96
C ASP A 84 -13.09 -8.69 -9.70
N SER A 85 -12.30 -8.58 -8.62
CA SER A 85 -12.78 -8.12 -7.32
C SER A 85 -12.24 -6.75 -6.91
N GLY A 86 -11.26 -6.20 -7.66
CA GLY A 86 -10.54 -4.98 -7.26
C GLY A 86 -9.71 -5.18 -5.98
N THR A 87 -9.28 -6.41 -5.72
CA THR A 87 -8.53 -6.77 -4.52
C THR A 87 -7.04 -6.56 -4.75
N ILE A 88 -6.35 -5.94 -3.79
CA ILE A 88 -4.89 -5.95 -3.73
C ILE A 88 -4.40 -6.94 -2.68
N VAL A 89 -3.24 -7.52 -2.92
CA VAL A 89 -2.59 -8.50 -2.05
C VAL A 89 -1.41 -7.83 -1.35
N VAL A 90 -1.42 -7.83 -0.02
CA VAL A 90 -0.35 -7.30 0.83
C VAL A 90 0.17 -8.43 1.70
N GLU A 91 1.47 -8.71 1.64
CA GLU A 91 2.10 -9.76 2.44
C GLU A 91 2.66 -9.25 3.76
N SER A 92 2.67 -10.11 4.78
CA SER A 92 3.46 -9.87 5.98
C SER A 92 4.95 -10.01 5.68
N GLY A 93 5.76 -9.21 6.34
CA GLY A 93 7.21 -9.27 6.20
C GLY A 93 7.91 -8.35 7.19
N ALA A 94 9.23 -8.43 7.21
CA ALA A 94 10.08 -7.61 8.09
C ALA A 94 9.94 -6.10 7.86
N HIS A 95 9.30 -5.71 6.74
CA HIS A 95 9.11 -4.30 6.36
C HIS A 95 7.87 -3.66 6.99
N GLY A 96 7.05 -4.40 7.76
CA GLY A 96 5.84 -3.86 8.38
C GLY A 96 4.74 -3.48 7.38
N ALA A 97 4.64 -4.17 6.23
CA ALA A 97 3.68 -3.83 5.18
C ALA A 97 2.23 -3.93 5.66
N LEU A 98 1.90 -4.92 6.50
CA LEU A 98 0.55 -5.04 7.05
C LEU A 98 0.23 -3.90 8.02
N ASP A 99 1.16 -3.50 8.89
CA ASP A 99 0.95 -2.37 9.79
C ASP A 99 0.77 -1.07 9.00
N ALA A 100 1.55 -0.85 7.94
CA ALA A 100 1.39 0.30 7.04
C ALA A 100 0.10 0.24 6.21
N SER A 101 -0.44 -0.96 5.97
CA SER A 101 -1.72 -1.15 5.30
C SER A 101 -2.93 -0.89 6.20
N LEU A 102 -2.85 -1.25 7.49
CA LEU A 102 -4.01 -1.33 8.38
C LEU A 102 -4.14 -0.16 9.35
N LEU A 103 -3.04 0.40 9.85
CA LEU A 103 -3.08 1.42 10.91
C LEU A 103 -3.39 2.83 10.40
N PRO A 104 -2.85 3.30 9.25
CA PRO A 104 -3.16 4.61 8.71
C PRO A 104 -4.59 4.71 8.19
N ALA A 105 -5.17 5.91 8.24
CA ALA A 105 -6.50 6.16 7.67
C ALA A 105 -6.51 6.12 6.13
N THR A 106 -5.35 6.37 5.50
CA THR A 106 -5.19 6.28 4.04
C THR A 106 -4.15 5.21 3.71
N HIS A 107 -4.53 4.23 2.89
CA HIS A 107 -3.65 3.24 2.30
C HIS A 107 -3.43 3.57 0.83
N LEU A 108 -2.19 3.84 0.44
CA LEU A 108 -1.77 4.00 -0.94
C LEU A 108 -0.89 2.81 -1.32
N ALA A 109 -1.42 1.94 -2.18
CA ALA A 109 -0.70 0.78 -2.69
C ALA A 109 -0.07 1.10 -4.06
N ILE A 110 1.16 0.68 -4.27
CA ILE A 110 1.82 0.73 -5.56
C ILE A 110 1.88 -0.69 -6.11
N LEU A 111 1.38 -0.88 -7.33
CA LEU A 111 1.27 -2.16 -8.02
C LEU A 111 2.03 -2.09 -9.34
N ASP A 112 2.82 -3.11 -9.64
CA ASP A 112 3.32 -3.36 -10.99
C ASP A 112 2.18 -3.93 -11.86
N ALA A 113 1.95 -3.36 -13.04
CA ALA A 113 0.91 -3.86 -13.96
C ALA A 113 1.07 -5.34 -14.33
N ARG A 114 2.31 -5.87 -14.27
CA ARG A 114 2.60 -7.30 -14.49
C ARG A 114 2.09 -8.21 -13.39
N ASP A 115 1.82 -7.65 -12.20
CA ASP A 115 1.28 -8.36 -11.04
C ASP A 115 -0.24 -8.20 -10.92
N LEU A 116 -0.89 -7.74 -12.01
CA LEU A 116 -2.34 -7.72 -12.14
C LEU A 116 -2.82 -9.05 -12.74
N TYR A 117 -3.65 -9.76 -12.01
CA TYR A 117 -4.22 -11.04 -12.39
C TYR A 117 -5.73 -10.92 -12.62
N PRO A 118 -6.31 -11.66 -13.60
CA PRO A 118 -7.75 -11.64 -13.82
C PRO A 118 -8.54 -12.04 -12.59
N THR A 119 -8.16 -13.15 -11.95
CA THR A 119 -8.88 -13.75 -10.82
C THR A 119 -7.94 -14.25 -9.73
N PHE A 120 -8.50 -14.58 -8.56
CA PHE A 120 -7.77 -15.26 -7.48
C PHE A 120 -7.17 -16.61 -7.93
N ALA A 121 -7.88 -17.36 -8.75
CA ALA A 121 -7.40 -18.66 -9.25
C ALA A 121 -6.17 -18.50 -10.15
N ASP A 122 -6.16 -17.47 -11.02
CA ASP A 122 -5.01 -17.16 -11.88
C ASP A 122 -3.78 -16.79 -11.06
N TRP A 123 -3.95 -15.92 -10.04
CA TRP A 123 -2.88 -15.55 -9.13
C TRP A 123 -2.35 -16.76 -8.35
N ALA A 124 -3.24 -17.56 -7.75
CA ALA A 124 -2.87 -18.75 -6.98
C ALA A 124 -2.08 -19.75 -7.82
N GLY A 125 -2.49 -19.94 -9.09
CA GLY A 125 -1.82 -20.84 -10.04
C GLY A 125 -0.45 -20.35 -10.52
N ARG A 126 -0.17 -19.04 -10.42
CA ARG A 126 1.09 -18.41 -10.88
C ARG A 126 2.05 -17.99 -9.73
N GLY A 127 1.94 -18.62 -8.58
CA GLY A 127 2.86 -18.38 -7.46
C GLY A 127 2.19 -17.85 -6.19
N GLY A 128 0.95 -17.39 -6.24
CA GLY A 128 0.19 -16.92 -5.07
C GLY A 128 0.05 -18.00 -4.00
N ARG A 129 -0.09 -19.26 -4.40
CA ARG A 129 -0.14 -20.40 -3.47
C ARG A 129 1.17 -20.53 -2.67
N SER A 130 2.33 -20.40 -3.31
CA SER A 130 3.62 -20.45 -2.62
C SER A 130 3.72 -19.29 -1.62
N LEU A 131 3.30 -18.10 -2.01
CA LEU A 131 3.27 -16.94 -1.12
C LEU A 131 2.41 -17.20 0.14
N LEU A 132 1.22 -17.77 -0.03
CA LEU A 132 0.31 -18.11 1.07
C LEU A 132 0.90 -19.14 2.03
N LEU A 133 1.77 -20.05 1.54
CA LEU A 133 2.42 -21.07 2.36
C LEU A 133 3.70 -20.56 3.04
N GLU A 134 4.38 -19.59 2.45
CA GLU A 134 5.67 -19.08 2.93
C GLU A 134 5.53 -17.91 3.91
N ARG A 135 4.42 -17.18 3.86
CA ARG A 135 4.20 -15.99 4.69
C ARG A 135 3.35 -16.28 5.92
N SER A 136 3.68 -15.65 7.02
CA SER A 136 2.91 -15.77 8.27
C SER A 136 1.50 -15.18 8.13
N SER A 137 1.32 -14.22 7.24
CA SER A 137 0.02 -13.62 6.93
C SER A 137 0.03 -12.95 5.55
N VAL A 138 -1.10 -13.01 4.86
CA VAL A 138 -1.37 -12.30 3.60
C VAL A 138 -2.74 -11.65 3.73
N ALA A 139 -2.81 -10.34 3.49
CA ALA A 139 -4.05 -9.60 3.50
C ALA A 139 -4.57 -9.41 2.07
N LEU A 140 -5.84 -9.76 1.86
CA LEU A 140 -6.60 -9.49 0.65
C LEU A 140 -7.46 -8.26 0.92
N VAL A 141 -7.10 -7.10 0.35
CA VAL A 141 -7.73 -5.82 0.63
C VAL A 141 -8.61 -5.42 -0.55
N THR A 142 -9.93 -5.47 -0.35
CA THR A 142 -10.93 -5.17 -1.38
C THR A 142 -11.65 -3.85 -1.07
N GLY A 143 -10.91 -2.76 -1.00
CA GLY A 143 -11.46 -1.43 -0.71
C GLY A 143 -11.28 -0.95 0.73
N PRO A 144 -11.87 0.19 1.09
CA PRO A 144 -11.82 0.74 2.44
C PRO A 144 -12.46 -0.19 3.47
N SER A 145 -11.95 -0.09 4.73
CA SER A 145 -12.53 -0.86 5.84
C SER A 145 -14.01 -0.49 6.06
N ARG A 146 -14.86 -1.50 6.13
CA ARG A 146 -16.31 -1.35 6.37
C ARG A 146 -16.73 -2.32 7.45
N THR A 147 -17.40 -1.79 8.46
CA THR A 147 -18.03 -2.59 9.51
C THR A 147 -19.53 -2.30 9.50
N ALA A 148 -20.33 -3.34 9.44
CA ALA A 148 -21.78 -3.24 9.64
C ALA A 148 -22.10 -3.84 11.00
N ASP A 149 -22.77 -3.07 11.86
CA ASP A 149 -23.24 -3.54 13.16
C ASP A 149 -24.68 -4.10 13.04
N ILE A 150 -25.14 -4.75 14.13
CA ILE A 150 -26.48 -5.33 14.27
C ILE A 150 -27.58 -4.30 13.96
N GLU A 151 -27.33 -3.02 14.18
CA GLU A 151 -28.23 -1.89 13.87
C GLU A 151 -28.24 -1.48 12.38
N MET A 152 -27.59 -2.23 11.48
CA MET A 152 -27.45 -1.93 10.04
C MET A 152 -26.78 -0.58 9.73
N ILE A 153 -26.06 0.00 10.66
CA ILE A 153 -25.27 1.22 10.45
C ILE A 153 -23.92 0.83 9.86
N LEU A 154 -23.66 1.24 8.61
CA LEU A 154 -22.38 1.06 7.95
C LEU A 154 -21.38 2.10 8.45
N THR A 155 -20.37 1.64 9.19
CA THR A 155 -19.25 2.49 9.64
C THR A 155 -18.00 2.21 8.83
N ILE A 156 -17.38 3.27 8.28
CA ILE A 156 -16.17 3.17 7.47
C ILE A 156 -14.95 3.48 8.36
N GLY A 157 -13.91 2.61 8.28
CA GLY A 157 -12.61 2.88 8.91
C GLY A 157 -12.52 2.60 10.40
N VAL A 158 -13.36 1.70 10.94
CA VAL A 158 -13.27 1.30 12.36
C VAL A 158 -12.03 0.45 12.62
N HIS A 159 -11.73 -0.49 11.74
CA HIS A 159 -10.65 -1.48 11.89
C HIS A 159 -9.63 -1.44 10.75
N GLY A 160 -9.51 -0.33 10.04
CA GLY A 160 -8.58 -0.20 8.91
C GLY A 160 -8.78 1.10 8.15
N PRO A 161 -8.09 1.27 7.00
CA PRO A 161 -8.11 2.50 6.24
C PRO A 161 -9.51 2.92 5.79
N ARG A 162 -9.79 4.22 5.89
CA ARG A 162 -11.00 4.84 5.31
C ARG A 162 -10.88 5.08 3.81
N ARG A 163 -9.63 5.18 3.31
CA ARG A 163 -9.32 5.42 1.91
C ARG A 163 -8.31 4.41 1.42
N LEU A 164 -8.59 3.81 0.27
CA LEU A 164 -7.66 2.99 -0.48
C LEU A 164 -7.38 3.68 -1.81
N ILE A 165 -6.11 3.89 -2.12
CA ILE A 165 -5.63 4.42 -3.39
C ILE A 165 -4.69 3.37 -3.98
N VAL A 166 -4.90 3.00 -5.23
CA VAL A 166 -4.03 2.06 -5.95
C VAL A 166 -3.39 2.80 -7.13
N VAL A 167 -2.08 2.78 -7.17
CA VAL A 167 -1.29 3.30 -8.30
C VAL A 167 -0.76 2.11 -9.06
N VAL A 168 -1.22 1.93 -10.29
CA VAL A 168 -0.73 0.90 -11.20
C VAL A 168 0.38 1.50 -12.05
N CYS A 169 1.55 0.87 -11.99
CA CYS A 169 2.73 1.28 -12.74
C CYS A 169 2.90 0.39 -13.96
N GLU A 170 2.81 0.96 -15.13
CA GLU A 170 3.09 0.27 -16.38
C GLU A 170 4.59 0.25 -16.65
N PRO A 171 5.14 -0.85 -17.25
CA PRO A 171 6.51 -0.86 -17.72
C PRO A 171 6.67 0.17 -18.85
N GLU A 172 7.81 0.85 -18.88
CA GLU A 172 8.13 1.67 -20.06
C GLU A 172 8.09 0.82 -21.31
N PRO A 173 7.48 1.32 -22.42
CA PRO A 173 7.54 0.64 -23.68
C PRO A 173 9.02 0.47 -24.10
N ALA A 174 9.34 -0.73 -24.59
CA ALA A 174 10.68 -1.10 -25.01
C ALA A 174 11.13 -0.32 -26.24
#